data_3b8b8bb53c76af6652129acaf2980552
#
_entry.id   3b8b8bb53c76af6652129acaf2980552
#
_cell.length_a   1.000
_cell.length_b   1.000
_cell.length_c   1.000
_cell.angle_alpha   90.00
_cell.angle_beta   90.00
_cell.angle_gamma   90.00
#
_symmetry.space_group_name_H-M   'P 1'
#
loop_
_entity.id
_entity.type
_entity.pdbx_description
1 polymer ?
#
loop_
_entity_poly.entity_id
_entity_poly.type
_entity_poly.pdbx_seq_one_letter_code
_entity_poly.pdbx_strand_id
1 'polypeptide(L)'
;SNPVYYNNIFEANIITINIDLKSYLFDKLVIIKHLKIENPNFYLELLVKKNVIKDVAENKKKIIFEDNIGIAKKINENLPDKIWPQKKRDKNFLIYKSSIDDGTAFIKISSIKDESRISLSGFEFANIGNQKGFQHYKDVLRIIFFDIFAREKDLNKRKILKEAYKF
;
A
#
# COMPACT_ATOMS: atom_id res chain seq x y z
N SER A 1 -0.90 22.30 7.14
CA SER A 1 -1.07 20.88 7.47
C SER A 1 -2.45 20.46 7.03
N ASN A 2 -2.54 19.58 6.03
CA ASN A 2 -3.81 19.02 5.65
C ASN A 2 -4.26 18.04 6.75
N PRO A 3 -5.51 18.10 7.20
CA PRO A 3 -6.01 17.14 8.16
C PRO A 3 -5.92 15.75 7.55
N VAL A 4 -5.21 14.87 8.20
CA VAL A 4 -5.21 13.44 7.86
C VAL A 4 -6.55 12.90 8.32
N TYR A 5 -7.35 12.37 7.40
CA TYR A 5 -8.68 11.85 7.70
C TYR A 5 -8.61 10.56 8.53
N TYR A 6 -7.66 9.70 8.20
CA TYR A 6 -7.38 8.48 8.96
C TYR A 6 -6.12 8.62 9.80
N ASN A 7 -6.19 8.19 11.05
CA ASN A 7 -5.03 8.13 11.94
C ASN A 7 -4.12 6.94 11.65
N ASN A 8 -4.69 5.85 11.14
CA ASN A 8 -4.01 4.60 10.84
C ASN A 8 -4.10 4.29 9.34
N ILE A 9 -3.11 3.58 8.82
CA ILE A 9 -3.12 3.05 7.45
C ILE A 9 -3.66 1.62 7.45
N PHE A 10 -3.46 0.91 8.58
CA PHE A 10 -3.76 -0.51 8.69
C PHE A 10 -4.09 -0.85 10.15
N GLU A 11 -5.08 -1.70 10.32
CA GLU A 11 -5.46 -2.33 11.58
C GLU A 11 -5.77 -3.80 11.33
N ALA A 12 -5.55 -4.66 12.29
CA ALA A 12 -5.95 -6.06 12.26
C ALA A 12 -6.38 -6.52 13.65
N ASN A 13 -7.34 -7.43 13.70
CA ASN A 13 -7.77 -7.98 14.97
C ASN A 13 -6.69 -8.87 15.58
N ILE A 14 -6.11 -9.73 14.77
CA ILE A 14 -5.07 -10.67 15.20
C ILE A 14 -4.00 -10.74 14.11
N ILE A 15 -2.74 -10.71 14.55
CA ILE A 15 -1.59 -11.02 13.71
C ILE A 15 -0.83 -12.15 14.36
N THR A 16 -0.78 -13.30 13.69
CA THR A 16 -0.04 -14.47 14.13
C THR A 16 1.24 -14.61 13.31
N ILE A 17 2.38 -14.71 14.00
CA ILE A 17 3.70 -14.83 13.37
C ILE A 17 4.40 -16.07 13.92
N ASN A 18 4.73 -17.01 13.05
CA ASN A 18 5.53 -18.19 13.39
C ASN A 18 6.97 -17.98 12.87
N ILE A 19 7.91 -17.76 13.78
CA ILE A 19 9.30 -17.43 13.47
C ILE A 19 10.20 -18.65 13.72
N ASP A 20 11.20 -18.85 12.85
CA ASP A 20 12.30 -19.76 13.09
C ASP A 20 13.35 -19.09 13.99
N LEU A 21 13.32 -19.43 15.28
CA LEU A 21 14.23 -18.84 16.26
C LEU A 21 15.70 -19.20 16.00
N LYS A 22 15.98 -20.38 15.43
CA LYS A 22 17.36 -20.80 15.12
C LYS A 22 17.96 -19.87 14.07
N SER A 23 17.29 -19.66 12.96
CA SER A 23 17.74 -18.72 11.90
C SER A 23 17.88 -17.29 12.41
N TYR A 24 16.99 -16.86 13.28
CA TYR A 24 17.06 -15.55 13.89
C TYR A 24 18.33 -15.34 14.73
N LEU A 25 18.71 -16.34 15.51
CA LEU A 25 19.86 -16.26 16.43
C LEU A 25 21.19 -16.44 15.71
N PHE A 26 21.29 -17.37 14.75
CA PHE A 26 22.56 -17.83 14.19
C PHE A 26 22.85 -17.36 12.75
N ASP A 27 21.82 -17.17 11.90
CA ASP A 27 22.04 -17.05 10.44
C ASP A 27 21.91 -15.61 9.91
N LYS A 28 21.75 -14.59 10.77
CA LYS A 28 21.43 -13.20 10.36
C LYS A 28 20.24 -13.11 9.39
N LEU A 29 19.40 -14.13 9.37
CA LEU A 29 18.23 -14.26 8.53
C LEU A 29 16.98 -14.41 9.40
N VAL A 30 15.99 -13.56 9.21
CA VAL A 30 14.70 -13.68 9.89
C VAL A 30 13.79 -14.54 9.01
N ILE A 31 13.55 -15.78 9.41
CA ILE A 31 12.61 -16.66 8.72
C ILE A 31 11.28 -16.67 9.46
N ILE A 32 10.25 -16.22 8.77
CA ILE A 32 8.86 -16.33 9.20
C ILE A 32 8.24 -17.48 8.41
N LYS A 33 7.93 -18.59 9.09
CA LYS A 33 7.32 -19.76 8.46
C LYS A 33 5.90 -19.46 8.00
N HIS A 34 5.14 -18.74 8.83
CA HIS A 34 3.79 -18.32 8.52
C HIS A 34 3.49 -16.97 9.18
N LEU A 35 2.96 -16.05 8.38
CA LEU A 35 2.35 -14.80 8.81
C LEU A 35 0.86 -14.87 8.49
N LYS A 36 0.00 -14.86 9.52
CA LYS A 36 -1.46 -14.81 9.37
C LYS A 36 -1.99 -13.47 9.88
N ILE A 37 -2.85 -12.83 9.10
CA ILE A 37 -3.51 -11.57 9.43
C ILE A 37 -5.00 -11.79 9.34
N GLU A 38 -5.73 -11.56 10.44
CA GLU A 38 -7.17 -11.84 10.55
C GLU A 38 -7.97 -10.56 10.60
N ASN A 39 -8.99 -10.47 9.76
CA ASN A 39 -9.92 -9.35 9.64
C ASN A 39 -9.20 -7.99 9.55
N PRO A 40 -8.33 -7.76 8.55
CA PRO A 40 -7.65 -6.49 8.41
C PRO A 40 -8.57 -5.39 7.92
N ASN A 41 -8.30 -4.18 8.40
CA ASN A 41 -8.84 -2.94 7.86
C ASN A 41 -7.71 -2.14 7.21
N PHE A 42 -7.91 -1.77 5.96
CA PHE A 42 -7.00 -0.88 5.23
C PHE A 42 -7.65 0.49 5.08
N TYR A 43 -6.90 1.55 5.36
CA TYR A 43 -7.38 2.92 5.29
C TYR A 43 -6.56 3.72 4.26
N LEU A 44 -7.19 4.00 3.13
CA LEU A 44 -6.60 4.78 2.05
C LEU A 44 -7.19 6.19 2.01
N GLU A 45 -6.35 7.19 2.11
CA GLU A 45 -6.71 8.58 1.87
C GLU A 45 -5.98 9.10 0.62
N LEU A 46 -6.74 9.58 -0.37
CA LEU A 46 -6.22 10.17 -1.59
C LEU A 46 -6.55 11.67 -1.63
N LEU A 47 -5.51 12.48 -1.60
CA LEU A 47 -5.58 13.93 -1.75
C LEU A 47 -5.45 14.29 -3.23
N VAL A 48 -6.44 15.00 -3.76
CA VAL A 48 -6.47 15.50 -5.14
C VAL A 48 -6.18 17.00 -5.11
N LYS A 49 -4.99 17.41 -5.53
CA LYS A 49 -4.57 18.82 -5.59
C LYS A 49 -4.56 19.27 -7.04
N LYS A 50 -5.27 20.39 -7.31
CA LYS A 50 -5.23 21.06 -8.62
C LYS A 50 -4.20 22.18 -8.56
N ASN A 51 -3.02 21.99 -9.11
CA ASN A 51 -2.04 23.06 -9.25
C ASN A 51 -2.16 23.71 -10.63
N VAL A 52 -2.33 25.01 -10.64
CA VAL A 52 -2.19 25.82 -11.86
C VAL A 52 -0.71 26.16 -11.99
N ILE A 53 0.02 25.43 -12.82
CA ILE A 53 1.37 25.81 -13.18
C ILE A 53 1.25 26.93 -14.20
N LYS A 54 1.63 28.14 -13.79
CA LYS A 54 1.80 29.26 -14.74
C LYS A 54 3.13 29.04 -15.46
N ASP A 55 3.14 28.18 -16.45
CA ASP A 55 4.21 28.16 -17.43
C ASP A 55 3.89 29.18 -18.53
N VAL A 56 4.89 29.92 -18.95
CA VAL A 56 4.77 31.15 -19.77
C VAL A 56 4.16 30.88 -21.15
N ALA A 57 3.94 29.64 -21.57
CA ALA A 57 3.43 29.26 -22.89
C ALA A 57 2.08 28.52 -22.93
N GLU A 58 1.70 27.78 -21.89
CA GLU A 58 0.41 27.06 -21.85
C GLU A 58 -0.10 26.94 -20.41
N ASN A 59 -1.37 27.36 -20.17
CA ASN A 59 -2.08 27.13 -18.90
C ASN A 59 -2.42 25.62 -18.73
N LYS A 60 -1.42 24.78 -18.47
CA LYS A 60 -1.64 23.35 -18.18
C LYS A 60 -2.01 23.18 -16.71
N LYS A 61 -3.26 22.79 -16.46
CA LYS A 61 -3.69 22.35 -15.13
C LYS A 61 -3.10 20.99 -14.86
N LYS A 62 -2.11 20.91 -13.97
CA LYS A 62 -1.57 19.64 -13.50
C LYS A 62 -2.34 19.18 -12.26
N ILE A 63 -2.90 17.98 -12.32
CA ILE A 63 -3.50 17.33 -11.16
C ILE A 63 -2.40 16.56 -10.45
N ILE A 64 -2.22 16.81 -9.17
CA ILE A 64 -1.27 16.11 -8.31
C ILE A 64 -2.06 15.24 -7.36
N PHE A 65 -1.65 13.97 -7.26
CA PHE A 65 -2.20 13.00 -6.33
C PHE A 65 -1.17 12.73 -5.22
N GLU A 66 -1.63 12.78 -3.98
CA GLU A 66 -0.85 12.35 -2.80
C GLU A 66 -1.71 11.40 -1.99
N ASP A 67 -1.13 10.35 -1.44
CA ASP A 67 -1.84 9.41 -0.59
C ASP A 67 -1.10 9.17 0.74
N ASN A 68 -1.82 8.62 1.71
CA ASN A 68 -1.27 8.28 3.02
C ASN A 68 -0.35 7.03 3.00
N ILE A 69 -0.36 6.25 1.92
CA ILE A 69 0.49 5.07 1.74
C ILE A 69 1.75 5.34 0.88
N GLY A 70 1.85 6.53 0.27
CA GLY A 70 3.02 6.98 -0.48
C GLY A 70 3.23 6.32 -1.85
N ILE A 71 2.18 5.70 -2.44
CA ILE A 71 2.25 5.06 -3.75
C ILE A 71 1.93 6.06 -4.87
N ALA A 72 0.88 6.86 -4.73
CA ALA A 72 0.45 7.82 -5.75
C ALA A 72 1.52 8.86 -6.05
N LYS A 73 2.19 9.36 -5.03
CA LYS A 73 3.27 10.34 -5.17
C LYS A 73 4.42 9.83 -6.02
N LYS A 74 4.82 8.56 -5.84
CA LYS A 74 5.90 7.92 -6.61
C LYS A 74 5.59 7.78 -8.09
N ILE A 75 4.35 7.42 -8.42
CA ILE A 75 3.92 7.24 -9.81
C ILE A 75 3.95 8.57 -10.58
N ASN A 76 3.58 9.67 -9.91
CA ASN A 76 3.45 10.97 -10.57
C ASN A 76 4.74 11.77 -10.68
N GLU A 77 5.72 11.56 -9.80
CA GLU A 77 6.92 12.39 -9.73
C GLU A 77 8.18 11.72 -10.30
N ASN A 78 8.11 10.46 -10.77
CA ASN A 78 9.29 9.66 -11.18
C ASN A 78 10.43 9.72 -10.13
N LEU A 79 10.10 9.95 -8.86
CA LEU A 79 11.08 10.06 -7.80
C LEU A 79 11.74 8.70 -7.55
N PRO A 80 13.07 8.66 -7.43
CA PRO A 80 13.76 7.45 -7.02
C PRO A 80 13.31 7.06 -5.60
N ASP A 81 13.38 5.77 -5.30
CA ASP A 81 12.94 5.01 -4.13
C ASP A 81 13.23 5.56 -2.71
N LYS A 82 13.31 6.87 -2.50
CA LYS A 82 13.73 7.51 -1.25
C LYS A 82 12.68 7.52 -0.11
N ILE A 83 11.45 7.06 -0.35
CA ILE A 83 10.36 7.20 0.65
C ILE A 83 10.38 6.10 1.72
N TRP A 84 11.00 4.97 1.46
CA TRP A 84 11.21 3.96 2.49
C TRP A 84 12.62 4.15 3.08
N PRO A 85 12.78 4.12 4.41
CA PRO A 85 14.09 4.27 5.01
C PRO A 85 15.04 3.25 4.42
N GLN A 86 16.01 3.74 3.63
CA GLN A 86 17.11 2.93 3.08
C GLN A 86 18.16 2.64 4.17
N LYS A 87 17.74 2.43 5.41
CA LYS A 87 18.65 1.81 6.36
C LYS A 87 18.94 0.43 5.82
N LYS A 88 20.18 0.18 5.40
CA LYS A 88 20.72 -1.16 5.22
C LYS A 88 20.28 -1.96 6.44
N ARG A 89 19.31 -2.84 6.26
CA ARG A 89 18.92 -3.74 7.34
C ARG A 89 20.04 -4.74 7.44
N ASP A 90 20.62 -4.85 8.61
CA ASP A 90 21.70 -5.81 8.89
C ASP A 90 21.25 -7.26 8.74
N LYS A 91 19.93 -7.49 8.70
CA LYS A 91 19.34 -8.83 8.56
C LYS A 91 18.42 -8.91 7.34
N ASN A 92 18.59 -9.97 6.58
CA ASN A 92 17.63 -10.35 5.54
C ASN A 92 16.40 -10.99 6.19
N PHE A 93 15.27 -10.96 5.50
CA PHE A 93 14.07 -11.64 5.95
C PHE A 93 13.44 -12.45 4.81
N LEU A 94 12.73 -13.50 5.21
CA LEU A 94 11.95 -14.36 4.33
C LEU A 94 10.68 -14.79 5.03
N ILE A 95 9.55 -14.67 4.35
CA ILE A 95 8.25 -15.17 4.77
C ILE A 95 7.87 -16.29 3.80
N TYR A 96 7.83 -17.54 4.27
CA TYR A 96 7.48 -18.67 3.41
C TYR A 96 6.01 -18.65 3.00
N LYS A 97 5.12 -18.38 3.95
CA LYS A 97 3.68 -18.28 3.70
C LYS A 97 3.10 -17.07 4.42
N SER A 98 2.29 -16.30 3.71
CA SER A 98 1.46 -15.26 4.30
C SER A 98 0.01 -15.49 3.91
N SER A 99 -0.90 -15.41 4.87
CA SER A 99 -2.34 -15.42 4.63
C SER A 99 -2.98 -14.18 5.26
N ILE A 100 -3.86 -13.57 4.49
CA ILE A 100 -4.68 -12.45 4.92
C ILE A 100 -6.11 -12.92 4.76
N ASP A 101 -6.85 -12.98 5.86
CA ASP A 101 -8.27 -13.35 5.83
C ASP A 101 -9.10 -12.21 5.25
N ASP A 102 -10.40 -12.44 5.09
CA ASP A 102 -11.34 -11.43 4.62
C ASP A 102 -11.28 -10.19 5.50
N GLY A 103 -11.29 -9.04 4.86
CA GLY A 103 -11.14 -7.76 5.55
C GLY A 103 -11.98 -6.66 4.94
N THR A 104 -11.66 -5.42 5.28
CA THR A 104 -12.35 -4.24 4.74
C THR A 104 -11.32 -3.17 4.34
N ALA A 105 -11.52 -2.56 3.19
CA ALA A 105 -10.81 -1.36 2.81
C ALA A 105 -11.74 -0.14 2.84
N PHE A 106 -11.26 0.94 3.44
CA PHE A 106 -11.91 2.24 3.50
C PHE A 106 -11.15 3.20 2.61
N ILE A 107 -11.83 3.84 1.66
CA ILE A 107 -11.22 4.79 0.73
C ILE A 107 -11.88 6.14 0.87
N LYS A 108 -11.08 7.15 1.20
CA LYS A 108 -11.46 8.55 1.24
C LYS A 108 -10.71 9.33 0.16
N ILE A 109 -11.45 9.99 -0.74
CA ILE A 109 -10.90 10.88 -1.76
C ILE A 109 -11.29 12.30 -1.37
N SER A 110 -10.32 13.22 -1.26
CA SER A 110 -10.55 14.57 -0.77
C SER A 110 -11.56 15.38 -1.57
N SER A 111 -11.71 15.08 -2.87
CA SER A 111 -12.66 15.74 -3.76
C SER A 111 -14.08 15.15 -3.73
N ILE A 112 -14.29 14.08 -2.97
CA ILE A 112 -15.58 13.36 -2.86
C ILE A 112 -16.00 13.28 -1.40
N LYS A 113 -17.27 13.64 -1.12
CA LYS A 113 -17.79 13.67 0.26
C LYS A 113 -17.86 12.30 0.90
N ASP A 114 -18.32 11.30 0.15
CA ASP A 114 -18.60 9.98 0.71
C ASP A 114 -17.36 9.08 0.71
N GLU A 115 -17.18 8.34 1.79
CA GLU A 115 -16.19 7.27 1.91
C GLU A 115 -16.67 6.02 1.19
N SER A 116 -15.76 5.26 0.60
CA SER A 116 -16.04 3.90 0.11
C SER A 116 -15.64 2.87 1.13
N ARG A 117 -16.47 1.84 1.26
CA ARG A 117 -16.19 0.66 2.04
C ARG A 117 -16.23 -0.57 1.13
N ILE A 118 -15.09 -1.25 1.01
CA ILE A 118 -14.88 -2.35 0.07
C ILE A 118 -14.54 -3.61 0.86
N SER A 119 -15.34 -4.65 0.71
CA SER A 119 -15.01 -5.96 1.27
C SER A 119 -13.88 -6.61 0.47
N LEU A 120 -12.92 -7.17 1.18
CA LEU A 120 -11.78 -7.90 0.63
C LEU A 120 -12.02 -9.40 0.81
N SER A 121 -11.71 -10.17 -0.21
CA SER A 121 -11.50 -11.61 -0.07
C SER A 121 -10.09 -11.86 0.45
N GLY A 122 -9.90 -13.03 1.06
CA GLY A 122 -8.61 -13.43 1.57
C GLY A 122 -7.53 -13.52 0.49
N PHE A 123 -6.29 -13.30 0.89
CA PHE A 123 -5.11 -13.43 0.04
C PHE A 123 -4.16 -14.46 0.62
N GLU A 124 -3.49 -15.18 -0.27
CA GLU A 124 -2.35 -16.01 0.08
C GLU A 124 -1.13 -15.63 -0.77
N PHE A 125 0.01 -15.48 -0.11
CA PHE A 125 1.28 -15.20 -0.76
C PHE A 125 2.34 -16.15 -0.22
N ALA A 126 3.33 -16.46 -1.05
CA ALA A 126 4.46 -17.29 -0.68
C ALA A 126 5.78 -16.63 -1.05
N ASN A 127 6.84 -17.00 -0.32
CA ASN A 127 8.21 -16.59 -0.63
C ASN A 127 8.37 -15.07 -0.76
N ILE A 128 7.91 -14.33 0.25
CA ILE A 128 8.07 -12.88 0.33
C ILE A 128 9.38 -12.57 1.06
N GLY A 129 10.22 -11.73 0.47
CA GLY A 129 11.49 -11.38 1.10
C GLY A 129 12.19 -10.20 0.47
N ASN A 130 13.37 -9.88 1.01
CA ASN A 130 14.22 -8.82 0.49
C ASN A 130 15.46 -9.34 -0.25
N GLN A 131 15.51 -10.63 -0.54
CA GLN A 131 16.58 -11.28 -1.29
C GLN A 131 16.19 -11.47 -2.77
N LYS A 132 17.20 -11.64 -3.62
CA LYS A 132 17.00 -11.95 -5.04
C LYS A 132 16.28 -13.31 -5.19
N GLY A 133 15.26 -13.35 -6.03
CA GLY A 133 14.45 -14.56 -6.28
C GLY A 133 13.20 -14.68 -5.41
N PHE A 134 13.00 -13.77 -4.45
CA PHE A 134 11.78 -13.70 -3.64
C PHE A 134 10.88 -12.57 -4.12
N GLN A 135 9.56 -12.73 -3.89
CA GLN A 135 8.59 -11.68 -4.16
C GLN A 135 8.81 -10.51 -3.19
N HIS A 136 9.02 -9.32 -3.73
CA HIS A 136 9.25 -8.16 -2.88
C HIS A 136 7.95 -7.74 -2.18
N TYR A 137 8.03 -7.41 -0.87
CA TYR A 137 6.84 -7.02 -0.08
C TYR A 137 6.06 -5.84 -0.68
N LYS A 138 6.73 -4.91 -1.40
CA LYS A 138 6.07 -3.80 -2.10
C LYS A 138 5.16 -4.29 -3.22
N ASP A 139 5.53 -5.38 -3.89
CA ASP A 139 4.72 -5.97 -4.96
C ASP A 139 3.49 -6.65 -4.37
N VAL A 140 3.64 -7.30 -3.22
CA VAL A 140 2.51 -7.87 -2.45
C VAL A 140 1.51 -6.76 -2.07
N LEU A 141 1.98 -5.66 -1.50
CA LEU A 141 1.12 -4.52 -1.17
C LEU A 141 0.43 -3.94 -2.40
N ARG A 142 1.15 -3.83 -3.53
CA ARG A 142 0.57 -3.36 -4.79
C ARG A 142 -0.55 -4.27 -5.28
N ILE A 143 -0.39 -5.58 -5.21
CA ILE A 143 -1.43 -6.55 -5.58
C ILE A 143 -2.68 -6.34 -4.73
N ILE A 144 -2.52 -6.22 -3.41
CA ILE A 144 -3.63 -5.99 -2.49
C ILE A 144 -4.36 -4.69 -2.83
N PHE A 145 -3.65 -3.57 -2.98
CA PHE A 145 -4.27 -2.29 -3.28
C PHE A 145 -4.93 -2.25 -4.65
N PHE A 146 -4.34 -2.88 -5.67
CA PHE A 146 -4.96 -2.94 -7.00
C PHE A 146 -6.22 -3.78 -7.02
N ASP A 147 -6.30 -4.86 -6.23
CA ASP A 147 -7.54 -5.61 -6.05
C ASP A 147 -8.62 -4.74 -5.37
N ILE A 148 -8.24 -3.99 -4.33
CA ILE A 148 -9.13 -3.03 -3.66
C ILE A 148 -9.69 -2.02 -4.67
N PHE A 149 -8.83 -1.39 -5.47
CA PHE A 149 -9.25 -0.37 -6.44
C PHE A 149 -10.12 -0.94 -7.55
N ALA A 150 -9.85 -2.18 -7.98
CA ALA A 150 -10.66 -2.85 -8.99
C ALA A 150 -12.10 -3.13 -8.52
N ARG A 151 -12.30 -3.29 -7.20
CA ARG A 151 -13.61 -3.52 -6.58
C ARG A 151 -14.41 -2.25 -6.30
N GLU A 152 -13.84 -1.07 -6.48
CA GLU A 152 -14.57 0.19 -6.31
C GLU A 152 -15.74 0.27 -7.31
N LYS A 153 -16.95 0.46 -6.80
CA LYS A 153 -18.19 0.47 -7.60
C LYS A 153 -18.53 1.86 -8.12
N ASP A 154 -18.14 2.91 -7.41
CA ASP A 154 -18.37 4.28 -7.85
C ASP A 154 -17.44 4.63 -9.03
N LEU A 155 -18.04 4.89 -10.19
CA LEU A 155 -17.30 5.15 -11.43
C LEU A 155 -16.41 6.40 -11.34
N ASN A 156 -16.84 7.44 -10.62
CA ASN A 156 -16.04 8.64 -10.46
C ASN A 156 -14.80 8.39 -9.60
N LYS A 157 -15.00 7.71 -8.46
CA LYS A 157 -13.90 7.29 -7.59
C LYS A 157 -12.93 6.36 -8.32
N ARG A 158 -13.46 5.35 -9.00
CA ARG A 158 -12.65 4.41 -9.78
C ARG A 158 -11.83 5.10 -10.87
N LYS A 159 -12.38 6.11 -11.55
CA LYS A 159 -11.65 6.92 -12.53
C LYS A 159 -10.49 7.67 -11.89
N ILE A 160 -10.73 8.32 -10.74
CA ILE A 160 -9.70 9.05 -9.99
C ILE A 160 -8.60 8.10 -9.52
N LEU A 161 -8.97 6.93 -8.98
CA LEU A 161 -8.01 5.91 -8.53
C LEU A 161 -7.16 5.38 -9.69
N LYS A 162 -7.78 5.11 -10.87
CA LYS A 162 -7.05 4.70 -12.07
C LYS A 162 -6.06 5.77 -12.54
N GLU A 163 -6.43 7.04 -12.47
CA GLU A 163 -5.56 8.15 -12.85
C GLU A 163 -4.40 8.30 -11.86
N ALA A 164 -4.66 8.17 -10.56
CA ALA A 164 -3.67 8.31 -9.51
C ALA A 164 -2.67 7.14 -9.46
N TYR A 165 -3.13 5.91 -9.63
CA TYR A 165 -2.34 4.69 -9.43
C TYR A 165 -2.00 3.93 -10.71
N LYS A 166 -2.56 4.31 -11.85
CA LYS A 166 -2.28 3.73 -13.18
C LYS A 166 -2.43 2.19 -13.22
N PHE A 167 -3.53 1.68 -12.68
CA PHE A 167 -3.84 0.25 -12.67
C PHE A 167 -4.90 -0.12 -13.70
#